data_79c060fe0c8740dede6a407d6e30d303
#
_entry.id   79c060fe0c8740dede6a407d6e30d303
#
_cell.length_a   1.000
_cell.length_b   1.000
_cell.length_c   1.000
_cell.angle_alpha   90.00
_cell.angle_beta   90.00
_cell.angle_gamma   90.00
#
_symmetry.space_group_name_H-M   'P 1'
#
loop_
_entity.id
_entity.type
_entity.pdbx_description
1 polymer ?
#
loop_
_entity_poly.entity_id
_entity_poly.type
_entity_poly.pdbx_seq_one_letter_code
_entity_poly.pdbx_strand_id
1 'polypeptide(L)'
;GDVYKRQSLIYIDRHLVHEVTSPQAFEGLRLSNRKVNSPKRTLAVADHNVPTLDRELGIKEEDSRIQVEELDKNVEEFQIPYFNMNDTRQGIVHVIGPEQGFTQPGMTIVCGDSHTATHGAFGSLAFGIGTSEVEHVLATQTLIQKKAMNMLINITGNLDKIVTSKDLILYIIGKIGTAGGTGCVIEYSGNALRDMSMESRMTICNMSIEAGARAGMIAPDDITFNYLYEKPMAPKNEDWDKAVNWWKTLPSDSGAKFDKIVDIDATKVTQTITWGTSPEE
;
A
#
# COMPACT_ATOMS: atom_id res chain seq x y z
N GLY A 1 22.56 -23.95 4.87
CA GLY A 1 23.33 -23.25 3.83
C GLY A 1 22.49 -22.54 2.76
N ASP A 2 21.21 -22.92 2.54
CA ASP A 2 20.45 -22.42 1.38
C ASP A 2 19.44 -21.32 1.67
N VAL A 3 19.32 -20.87 2.92
CA VAL A 3 18.34 -19.83 3.31
C VAL A 3 18.64 -18.50 2.60
N TYR A 4 19.91 -18.16 2.41
CA TYR A 4 20.32 -16.90 1.77
C TYR A 4 20.30 -16.94 0.23
N LYS A 5 20.33 -18.11 -0.40
CA LYS A 5 20.32 -18.23 -1.87
C LYS A 5 19.00 -17.89 -2.56
N ARG A 6 17.93 -17.70 -1.77
CA ARG A 6 16.58 -17.37 -2.28
C ARG A 6 16.11 -15.97 -1.90
N GLN A 7 17.01 -15.11 -1.41
CA GLN A 7 16.73 -13.74 -1.04
C GLN A 7 17.28 -12.78 -2.09
N SER A 8 16.59 -11.69 -2.28
CA SER A 8 17.00 -10.58 -3.15
C SER A 8 17.04 -9.30 -2.34
N LEU A 9 18.06 -8.49 -2.58
CA LEU A 9 18.06 -7.11 -2.12
C LEU A 9 17.26 -6.30 -3.13
N ILE A 10 16.17 -5.68 -2.69
CA ILE A 10 15.33 -4.83 -3.51
C ILE A 10 15.49 -3.38 -3.10
N TYR A 11 15.42 -2.49 -4.07
CA TYR A 11 15.40 -1.05 -3.84
C TYR A 11 13.98 -0.61 -3.51
N ILE A 12 13.83 0.32 -2.56
CA ILE A 12 12.53 0.87 -2.15
C ILE A 12 12.39 2.27 -2.71
N ASP A 13 11.44 2.48 -3.62
CA ASP A 13 11.22 3.78 -4.27
C ASP A 13 10.57 4.79 -3.34
N ARG A 14 9.64 4.34 -2.48
CA ARG A 14 8.88 5.19 -1.55
C ARG A 14 8.74 4.52 -0.18
N HIS A 15 8.92 5.31 0.86
CA HIS A 15 8.71 4.88 2.24
C HIS A 15 7.69 5.79 2.91
N LEU A 16 6.57 5.24 3.36
CA LEU A 16 5.58 5.93 4.16
C LEU A 16 5.83 5.64 5.64
N VAL A 17 5.77 6.66 6.47
CA VAL A 17 6.08 6.56 7.90
C VAL A 17 4.98 7.23 8.71
N HIS A 18 4.57 6.60 9.80
CA HIS A 18 3.63 7.15 10.77
C HIS A 18 4.12 6.95 12.21
N GLU A 19 3.41 7.52 13.17
CA GLU A 19 3.84 7.63 14.56
C GLU A 19 3.92 6.30 15.31
N VAL A 20 3.16 5.26 14.91
CA VAL A 20 3.05 4.03 15.71
C VAL A 20 4.28 3.12 15.56
N THR A 21 4.80 2.95 14.35
CA THR A 21 5.86 1.96 14.05
C THR A 21 7.24 2.57 13.83
N SER A 22 7.37 3.89 13.93
CA SER A 22 8.61 4.60 13.61
C SER A 22 9.51 4.98 14.80
N PRO A 23 9.03 5.15 16.05
CA PRO A 23 9.87 5.66 17.13
C PRO A 23 11.15 4.85 17.35
N GLN A 24 11.04 3.51 17.46
CA GLN A 24 12.18 2.62 17.67
C GLN A 24 13.11 2.58 16.47
N ALA A 25 12.59 2.75 15.25
CA ALA A 25 13.41 2.79 14.04
C ALA A 25 14.29 4.04 14.02
N PHE A 26 13.77 5.21 14.38
CA PHE A 26 14.56 6.45 14.50
C PHE A 26 15.58 6.38 15.64
N GLU A 27 15.19 5.78 16.76
CA GLU A 27 16.14 5.56 17.88
C GLU A 27 17.29 4.64 17.45
N GLY A 28 17.00 3.57 16.71
CA GLY A 28 18.03 2.69 16.13
C GLY A 28 19.02 3.44 15.22
N LEU A 29 18.52 4.38 14.40
CA LEU A 29 19.38 5.25 13.60
C LEU A 29 20.31 6.11 14.46
N ARG A 30 19.79 6.73 15.54
CA ARG A 30 20.61 7.52 16.48
C ARG A 30 21.69 6.68 17.13
N LEU A 31 21.32 5.54 17.72
CA LEU A 31 22.24 4.65 18.41
C LEU A 31 23.34 4.11 17.48
N SER A 32 23.03 3.89 16.21
CA SER A 32 24.00 3.46 15.20
C SER A 32 24.71 4.60 14.48
N ASN A 33 24.46 5.85 14.87
CA ASN A 33 25.00 7.07 14.26
C ASN A 33 24.75 7.10 12.72
N ARG A 34 23.55 6.72 12.30
CA ARG A 34 23.13 6.70 10.90
C ARG A 34 22.15 7.82 10.60
N LYS A 35 22.18 8.27 9.35
CA LYS A 35 21.23 9.25 8.80
C LYS A 35 20.20 8.53 7.97
N VAL A 36 19.07 9.20 7.71
CA VAL A 36 18.12 8.76 6.70
C VAL A 36 18.76 8.91 5.32
N ASN A 37 18.80 7.83 4.56
CA ASN A 37 19.46 7.78 3.26
C ASN A 37 18.85 8.72 2.23
N SER A 38 17.53 8.70 2.13
CA SER A 38 16.79 9.46 1.10
C SER A 38 15.54 10.13 1.68
N PRO A 39 15.68 11.23 2.45
CA PRO A 39 14.52 11.89 3.09
C PRO A 39 13.41 12.25 2.10
N LYS A 40 13.74 12.68 0.87
CA LYS A 40 12.76 13.04 -0.17
C LYS A 40 11.98 11.85 -0.75
N ARG A 41 12.41 10.63 -0.49
CA ARG A 41 11.69 9.39 -0.85
C ARG A 41 10.88 8.82 0.29
N THR A 42 10.93 9.49 1.44
CA THR A 42 10.15 9.19 2.64
C THR A 42 9.11 10.29 2.82
N LEU A 43 7.89 9.90 3.15
CA LEU A 43 6.80 10.83 3.50
C LEU A 43 6.18 10.36 4.82
N ALA A 44 6.20 11.24 5.80
CA ALA A 44 5.61 10.99 7.10
C ALA A 44 4.23 11.64 7.24
N VAL A 45 3.38 11.02 8.04
CA VAL A 45 2.07 11.55 8.44
C VAL A 45 1.72 11.07 9.84
N ALA A 46 1.08 11.90 10.65
CA ALA A 46 0.44 11.48 11.88
C ALA A 46 -1.01 11.12 11.55
N ASP A 47 -1.40 9.85 11.71
CA ASP A 47 -2.72 9.39 11.28
C ASP A 47 -3.44 8.43 12.24
N HIS A 48 -2.72 7.58 12.97
CA HIS A 48 -3.32 6.59 13.86
C HIS A 48 -3.76 7.17 15.22
N ASN A 49 -2.96 8.07 15.77
CA ASN A 49 -3.13 8.62 17.12
C ASN A 49 -3.61 10.09 17.12
N VAL A 50 -4.29 10.50 16.07
CA VAL A 50 -4.84 11.86 15.95
C VAL A 50 -6.36 11.85 16.17
N PRO A 51 -6.93 12.86 16.86
CA PRO A 51 -8.35 12.94 17.06
C PRO A 51 -9.06 13.22 15.73
N THR A 52 -10.24 12.64 15.56
CA THR A 52 -11.13 12.87 14.39
C THR A 52 -12.06 14.07 14.61
N LEU A 53 -12.31 14.44 15.87
CA LEU A 53 -13.12 15.57 16.29
C LEU A 53 -12.32 16.47 17.22
N ASP A 54 -12.71 17.75 17.31
CA ASP A 54 -12.16 18.73 18.25
C ASP A 54 -10.62 18.82 18.22
N ARG A 55 -10.03 18.78 17.03
CA ARG A 55 -8.56 18.74 16.82
C ARG A 55 -7.84 19.94 17.44
N GLU A 56 -8.52 21.08 17.53
CA GLU A 56 -8.02 22.30 18.16
C GLU A 56 -7.74 22.13 19.66
N LEU A 57 -8.35 21.14 20.30
CA LEU A 57 -8.11 20.79 21.71
C LEU A 57 -6.86 19.90 21.91
N GLY A 58 -6.21 19.49 20.81
CA GLY A 58 -5.05 18.61 20.83
C GLY A 58 -5.40 17.14 21.15
N ILE A 59 -4.37 16.34 21.38
CA ILE A 59 -4.48 14.91 21.68
C ILE A 59 -4.59 14.72 23.18
N LYS A 60 -5.73 14.22 23.65
CA LYS A 60 -6.03 14.04 25.08
C LYS A 60 -5.34 12.82 25.68
N GLU A 61 -5.28 11.72 24.92
CA GLU A 61 -4.63 10.49 25.36
C GLU A 61 -3.12 10.67 25.40
N GLU A 62 -2.50 10.44 26.56
CA GLU A 62 -1.08 10.73 26.78
C GLU A 62 -0.17 9.91 25.89
N ASP A 63 -0.41 8.59 25.76
CA ASP A 63 0.41 7.71 24.93
C ASP A 63 0.33 8.11 23.45
N SER A 64 -0.87 8.43 22.95
CA SER A 64 -1.09 8.92 21.59
C SER A 64 -0.35 10.24 21.33
N ARG A 65 -0.45 11.16 22.29
CA ARG A 65 0.24 12.45 22.20
C ARG A 65 1.77 12.30 22.16
N ILE A 66 2.32 11.46 23.03
CA ILE A 66 3.76 11.19 23.07
C ILE A 66 4.24 10.63 21.74
N GLN A 67 3.51 9.68 21.13
CA GLN A 67 3.90 9.10 19.85
C GLN A 67 3.89 10.13 18.71
N VAL A 68 2.90 11.00 18.65
CA VAL A 68 2.83 12.06 17.63
C VAL A 68 3.92 13.11 17.85
N GLU A 69 4.15 13.56 19.11
CA GLU A 69 5.22 14.50 19.44
C GLU A 69 6.62 13.91 19.13
N GLU A 70 6.79 12.60 19.30
CA GLU A 70 8.04 11.94 18.93
C GLU A 70 8.22 11.88 17.42
N LEU A 71 7.16 11.63 16.67
CA LEU A 71 7.21 11.73 15.20
C LEU A 71 7.59 13.14 14.75
N ASP A 72 6.98 14.18 15.33
CA ASP A 72 7.29 15.58 15.03
C ASP A 72 8.81 15.87 15.19
N LYS A 73 9.41 15.43 16.31
CA LYS A 73 10.84 15.58 16.57
C LYS A 73 11.70 14.79 15.57
N ASN A 74 11.31 13.55 15.29
CA ASN A 74 12.04 12.67 14.38
C ASN A 74 12.09 13.23 12.96
N VAL A 75 10.95 13.69 12.42
CA VAL A 75 10.90 14.22 11.06
C VAL A 75 11.68 15.53 10.92
N GLU A 76 11.69 16.37 11.95
CA GLU A 76 12.51 17.59 12.00
C GLU A 76 14.00 17.24 12.00
N GLU A 77 14.43 16.36 12.89
CA GLU A 77 15.84 15.94 13.01
C GLU A 77 16.36 15.32 11.71
N PHE A 78 15.59 14.41 11.12
CA PHE A 78 15.98 13.69 9.91
C PHE A 78 15.56 14.35 8.59
N GLN A 79 14.94 15.53 8.66
CA GLN A 79 14.53 16.36 7.51
C GLN A 79 13.58 15.62 6.54
N ILE A 80 12.63 14.87 7.09
CA ILE A 80 11.65 14.10 6.32
C ILE A 80 10.42 14.99 6.04
N PRO A 81 9.91 15.04 4.78
CA PRO A 81 8.63 15.65 4.47
C PRO A 81 7.51 15.07 5.33
N TYR A 82 6.69 15.93 5.91
CA TYR A 82 5.72 15.55 6.93
C TYR A 82 4.41 16.31 6.83
N PHE A 83 3.30 15.59 6.94
CA PHE A 83 1.97 16.15 7.13
C PHE A 83 1.55 15.96 8.59
N ASN A 84 1.75 16.97 9.41
CA ASN A 84 1.36 16.94 10.81
C ASN A 84 -0.17 17.01 10.97
N MET A 85 -0.66 16.84 12.20
CA MET A 85 -2.09 16.83 12.53
C MET A 85 -2.86 18.05 12.01
N ASN A 86 -2.22 19.21 11.87
CA ASN A 86 -2.84 20.47 11.43
C ASN A 86 -2.61 20.78 9.95
N ASP A 87 -1.86 19.96 9.22
CA ASP A 87 -1.67 20.12 7.78
C ASP A 87 -2.97 19.77 7.03
N THR A 88 -3.38 20.61 6.09
CA THR A 88 -4.60 20.41 5.29
C THR A 88 -4.54 19.13 4.42
N ARG A 89 -3.35 18.59 4.20
CA ARG A 89 -3.10 17.33 3.46
C ARG A 89 -3.05 16.11 4.38
N GLN A 90 -3.14 16.30 5.70
CA GLN A 90 -3.13 15.20 6.65
C GLN A 90 -4.34 14.30 6.45
N GLY A 91 -4.13 13.00 6.53
CA GLY A 91 -5.14 11.95 6.39
C GLY A 91 -4.51 10.59 6.61
N ILE A 92 -5.26 9.54 6.36
CA ILE A 92 -4.79 8.15 6.48
C ILE A 92 -3.57 7.94 5.56
N VAL A 93 -2.51 7.33 6.08
CA VAL A 93 -1.23 7.13 5.38
C VAL A 93 -1.39 6.49 3.99
N HIS A 94 -2.30 5.53 3.85
CA HIS A 94 -2.54 4.85 2.57
C HIS A 94 -3.48 5.62 1.62
N VAL A 95 -4.06 6.73 2.07
CA VAL A 95 -4.87 7.64 1.25
C VAL A 95 -4.05 8.84 0.79
N ILE A 96 -3.23 9.42 1.67
CA ILE A 96 -2.43 10.60 1.33
C ILE A 96 -1.38 10.32 0.24
N GLY A 97 -0.80 9.12 0.23
CA GLY A 97 0.17 8.73 -0.79
C GLY A 97 -0.40 8.83 -2.21
N PRO A 98 -1.54 8.18 -2.50
CA PRO A 98 -2.27 8.34 -3.76
C PRO A 98 -2.73 9.77 -4.04
N GLU A 99 -3.39 10.41 -3.09
CA GLU A 99 -3.95 11.76 -3.27
C GLU A 99 -2.90 12.82 -3.58
N GLN A 100 -1.70 12.67 -3.05
CA GLN A 100 -0.58 13.55 -3.35
C GLN A 100 0.20 13.13 -4.61
N GLY A 101 -0.07 11.96 -5.20
CA GLY A 101 0.70 11.41 -6.32
C GLY A 101 2.10 10.91 -5.89
N PHE A 102 2.30 10.66 -4.60
CA PHE A 102 3.52 10.03 -4.07
C PHE A 102 3.58 8.55 -4.46
N THR A 103 2.41 7.89 -4.51
CA THR A 103 2.21 6.55 -5.04
C THR A 103 2.09 6.59 -6.56
N GLN A 104 2.94 5.84 -7.28
CA GLN A 104 2.95 5.82 -8.74
C GLN A 104 3.16 4.39 -9.26
N PRO A 105 2.64 4.06 -10.46
CA PRO A 105 2.81 2.73 -11.05
C PRO A 105 4.27 2.29 -11.16
N GLY A 106 4.52 1.00 -10.94
CA GLY A 106 5.84 0.39 -11.05
C GLY A 106 6.80 0.66 -9.89
N MET A 107 6.39 1.43 -8.87
CA MET A 107 7.20 1.69 -7.69
C MET A 107 7.10 0.57 -6.66
N THR A 108 8.19 0.40 -5.89
CA THR A 108 8.21 -0.38 -4.65
C THR A 108 7.90 0.56 -3.49
N ILE A 109 6.86 0.26 -2.72
CA ILE A 109 6.38 1.10 -1.61
C ILE A 109 6.31 0.27 -0.34
N VAL A 110 6.84 0.81 0.77
CA VAL A 110 6.75 0.17 2.08
C VAL A 110 6.26 1.15 3.14
N CYS A 111 5.65 0.60 4.18
CA CYS A 111 5.22 1.30 5.38
C CYS A 111 5.23 0.32 6.55
N GLY A 112 5.35 0.79 7.76
CA GLY A 112 5.20 0.00 8.98
C GLY A 112 3.76 -0.40 9.30
N ASP A 113 2.93 -0.62 8.29
CA ASP A 113 1.51 -0.96 8.38
C ASP A 113 1.15 -2.05 7.37
N SER A 114 0.35 -3.04 7.78
CA SER A 114 -0.03 -4.19 6.96
C SER A 114 -0.84 -3.79 5.72
N HIS A 115 -1.69 -2.75 5.82
CA HIS A 115 -2.55 -2.29 4.73
C HIS A 115 -1.83 -1.45 3.66
N THR A 116 -0.50 -1.41 3.68
CA THR A 116 0.34 -0.84 2.62
C THR A 116 0.01 -1.46 1.24
N ALA A 117 -0.53 -2.66 1.21
CA ALA A 117 -1.05 -3.30 -0.01
C ALA A 117 -2.05 -2.43 -0.80
N THR A 118 -2.72 -1.46 -0.15
CA THR A 118 -3.62 -0.48 -0.80
C THR A 118 -3.00 0.19 -2.02
N HIS A 119 -1.70 0.52 -1.96
CA HIS A 119 -0.99 1.19 -3.05
C HIS A 119 -0.84 0.32 -4.30
N GLY A 120 -1.03 -1.00 -4.17
CA GLY A 120 -1.04 -1.92 -5.31
C GLY A 120 -2.17 -1.67 -6.31
N ALA A 121 -3.23 -0.94 -5.90
CA ALA A 121 -4.29 -0.47 -6.79
C ALA A 121 -3.76 0.41 -7.94
N PHE A 122 -2.58 1.00 -7.77
CA PHE A 122 -1.89 1.84 -8.74
C PHE A 122 -0.83 1.07 -9.55
N GLY A 123 -0.74 -0.25 -9.42
CA GLY A 123 0.31 -1.05 -10.04
C GLY A 123 1.67 -0.92 -9.36
N SER A 124 1.70 -0.54 -8.08
CA SER A 124 2.91 -0.51 -7.26
C SER A 124 3.09 -1.85 -6.54
N LEU A 125 4.31 -2.32 -6.36
CA LEU A 125 4.60 -3.40 -5.44
C LEU A 125 4.67 -2.83 -4.02
N ALA A 126 3.59 -2.96 -3.27
CA ALA A 126 3.44 -2.31 -1.97
C ALA A 126 3.12 -3.31 -0.87
N PHE A 127 3.84 -3.25 0.25
CA PHE A 127 3.64 -4.19 1.35
C PHE A 127 4.12 -3.63 2.69
N GLY A 128 3.50 -4.14 3.78
CA GLY A 128 3.86 -3.82 5.15
C GLY A 128 5.19 -4.43 5.58
N ILE A 129 5.91 -3.72 6.44
CA ILE A 129 7.20 -4.13 7.00
C ILE A 129 7.23 -3.93 8.52
N GLY A 130 8.05 -4.70 9.22
CA GLY A 130 8.23 -4.56 10.66
C GLY A 130 9.15 -3.40 11.04
N THR A 131 9.13 -2.99 12.32
CA THR A 131 9.90 -1.84 12.83
C THR A 131 11.40 -1.90 12.52
N SER A 132 12.04 -3.06 12.64
CA SER A 132 13.45 -3.23 12.28
C SER A 132 13.71 -3.08 10.78
N GLU A 133 12.74 -3.44 9.95
CA GLU A 133 12.82 -3.22 8.50
C GLU A 133 12.58 -1.74 8.16
N VAL A 134 11.73 -1.03 8.92
CA VAL A 134 11.58 0.45 8.82
C VAL A 134 12.92 1.13 9.04
N GLU A 135 13.64 0.79 10.12
CA GLU A 135 14.99 1.30 10.38
C GLU A 135 15.93 1.01 9.20
N HIS A 136 15.93 -0.24 8.72
CA HIS A 136 16.79 -0.65 7.61
C HIS A 136 16.51 0.15 6.34
N VAL A 137 15.24 0.34 5.97
CA VAL A 137 14.86 1.13 4.79
C VAL A 137 15.22 2.61 4.96
N LEU A 138 14.98 3.20 6.12
CA LEU A 138 15.41 4.56 6.41
C LEU A 138 16.92 4.73 6.22
N ALA A 139 17.72 3.77 6.70
CA ALA A 139 19.19 3.82 6.62
C ALA A 139 19.74 3.55 5.22
N THR A 140 19.10 2.71 4.40
CA THR A 140 19.71 2.16 3.19
C THR A 140 18.90 2.30 1.92
N GLN A 141 17.62 2.63 2.02
CA GLN A 141 16.65 2.62 0.92
C GLN A 141 16.52 1.25 0.24
N THR A 142 16.83 0.18 0.95
CA THR A 142 16.78 -1.19 0.43
C THR A 142 16.15 -2.13 1.44
N LEU A 143 15.75 -3.31 0.97
CA LEU A 143 15.20 -4.36 1.82
C LEU A 143 15.56 -5.74 1.27
N ILE A 144 15.90 -6.69 2.16
CA ILE A 144 16.13 -8.08 1.79
C ILE A 144 14.80 -8.82 1.83
N GLN A 145 14.36 -9.35 0.69
CA GLN A 145 13.09 -10.05 0.58
C GLN A 145 13.25 -11.41 -0.13
N LYS A 146 12.40 -12.36 0.27
CA LYS A 146 12.21 -13.59 -0.51
C LYS A 146 11.25 -13.31 -1.66
N LYS A 147 11.51 -13.90 -2.83
CA LYS A 147 10.57 -13.85 -3.94
C LYS A 147 9.25 -14.49 -3.51
N ALA A 148 8.17 -13.73 -3.60
CA ALA A 148 6.81 -14.24 -3.40
C ALA A 148 6.37 -15.13 -4.57
N MET A 149 5.37 -15.96 -4.34
CA MET A 149 4.63 -16.64 -5.41
C MET A 149 3.73 -15.62 -6.11
N ASN A 150 3.49 -15.82 -7.40
CA ASN A 150 2.55 -15.01 -8.18
C ASN A 150 1.19 -15.70 -8.19
N MET A 151 0.14 -15.00 -7.75
CA MET A 151 -1.24 -15.52 -7.77
C MET A 151 -2.10 -14.59 -8.64
N LEU A 152 -2.82 -15.17 -9.59
CA LEU A 152 -3.81 -14.46 -10.39
C LEU A 152 -5.20 -14.72 -9.83
N ILE A 153 -5.95 -13.65 -9.59
CA ILE A 153 -7.40 -13.69 -9.38
C ILE A 153 -8.06 -13.01 -10.57
N ASN A 154 -8.60 -13.83 -11.47
CA ASN A 154 -9.22 -13.38 -12.71
C ASN A 154 -10.73 -13.22 -12.51
N ILE A 155 -11.24 -12.00 -12.59
CA ILE A 155 -12.63 -11.64 -12.27
C ILE A 155 -13.35 -11.29 -13.57
N THR A 156 -14.22 -12.19 -14.02
CA THR A 156 -14.94 -12.07 -15.29
C THR A 156 -16.44 -11.85 -15.08
N GLY A 157 -17.10 -11.31 -16.08
CA GLY A 157 -18.51 -10.93 -15.98
C GLY A 157 -18.68 -9.50 -15.46
N ASN A 158 -19.92 -9.15 -15.10
CA ASN A 158 -20.28 -7.83 -14.60
C ASN A 158 -20.86 -7.95 -13.19
N LEU A 159 -20.41 -7.09 -12.29
CA LEU A 159 -21.04 -6.95 -10.98
C LEU A 159 -22.43 -6.34 -11.11
N ASP A 160 -23.35 -6.78 -10.27
CA ASP A 160 -24.63 -6.09 -10.10
C ASP A 160 -24.37 -4.67 -9.55
N LYS A 161 -25.22 -3.71 -9.91
CA LYS A 161 -25.07 -2.29 -9.53
C LYS A 161 -25.10 -2.05 -8.02
N ILE A 162 -25.72 -2.96 -7.24
CA ILE A 162 -25.80 -2.86 -5.80
C ILE A 162 -24.60 -3.49 -5.09
N VAL A 163 -23.73 -4.21 -5.81
CA VAL A 163 -22.54 -4.90 -5.29
C VAL A 163 -21.36 -3.94 -5.31
N THR A 164 -20.73 -3.77 -4.16
CA THR A 164 -19.55 -2.92 -4.00
C THR A 164 -18.25 -3.70 -4.16
N SER A 165 -17.13 -2.99 -4.27
CA SER A 165 -15.79 -3.60 -4.25
C SER A 165 -15.50 -4.34 -2.94
N LYS A 166 -16.10 -3.90 -1.83
CA LYS A 166 -16.00 -4.59 -0.54
C LYS A 166 -16.73 -5.93 -0.57
N ASP A 167 -17.92 -6.00 -1.14
CA ASP A 167 -18.63 -7.26 -1.33
C ASP A 167 -17.81 -8.24 -2.17
N LEU A 168 -17.20 -7.74 -3.25
CA LEU A 168 -16.36 -8.55 -4.12
C LEU A 168 -15.16 -9.13 -3.39
N ILE A 169 -14.39 -8.30 -2.66
CA ILE A 169 -13.21 -8.81 -1.96
C ILE A 169 -13.57 -9.75 -0.81
N LEU A 170 -14.66 -9.49 -0.08
CA LEU A 170 -15.16 -10.42 0.94
C LEU A 170 -15.59 -11.76 0.32
N TYR A 171 -16.28 -11.75 -0.82
CA TYR A 171 -16.61 -12.97 -1.56
C TYR A 171 -15.36 -13.75 -1.96
N ILE A 172 -14.30 -13.04 -2.44
CA ILE A 172 -13.02 -13.66 -2.79
C ILE A 172 -12.39 -14.31 -1.56
N ILE A 173 -12.32 -13.59 -0.42
CA ILE A 173 -11.75 -14.10 0.83
C ILE A 173 -12.54 -15.33 1.31
N GLY A 174 -13.88 -15.29 1.30
CA GLY A 174 -14.71 -16.44 1.64
C GLY A 174 -14.46 -17.65 0.73
N LYS A 175 -14.09 -17.42 -0.54
CA LYS A 175 -13.80 -18.49 -1.50
C LYS A 175 -12.42 -19.12 -1.34
N ILE A 176 -11.39 -18.32 -1.05
CA ILE A 176 -10.00 -18.81 -0.95
C ILE A 176 -9.53 -19.04 0.49
N GLY A 177 -10.27 -18.51 1.48
CA GLY A 177 -9.92 -18.50 2.90
C GLY A 177 -8.91 -17.42 3.27
N THR A 178 -8.81 -17.10 4.55
CA THR A 178 -7.87 -16.11 5.11
C THR A 178 -6.39 -16.48 4.98
N ALA A 179 -6.08 -17.73 4.61
CA ALA A 179 -4.73 -18.20 4.32
C ALA A 179 -4.48 -18.49 2.83
N GLY A 180 -5.47 -18.27 1.95
CA GLY A 180 -5.40 -18.64 0.53
C GLY A 180 -4.29 -17.92 -0.23
N GLY A 181 -4.01 -16.67 0.13
CA GLY A 181 -2.96 -15.83 -0.44
C GLY A 181 -1.60 -15.91 0.25
N THR A 182 -1.44 -16.78 1.27
CA THR A 182 -0.19 -16.84 2.05
C THR A 182 1.03 -17.05 1.16
N GLY A 183 2.02 -16.16 1.33
CA GLY A 183 3.27 -16.18 0.56
C GLY A 183 3.15 -15.69 -0.88
N CYS A 184 1.97 -15.17 -1.29
CA CYS A 184 1.72 -14.67 -2.63
C CYS A 184 1.71 -13.13 -2.69
N VAL A 185 2.05 -12.62 -3.87
CA VAL A 185 1.55 -11.34 -4.38
C VAL A 185 0.38 -11.67 -5.31
N ILE A 186 -0.76 -11.07 -5.06
CA ILE A 186 -1.98 -11.30 -5.85
C ILE A 186 -2.06 -10.25 -6.96
N GLU A 187 -2.20 -10.68 -8.21
CA GLU A 187 -2.66 -9.84 -9.30
C GLU A 187 -4.16 -10.03 -9.48
N TYR A 188 -4.92 -8.95 -9.34
CA TYR A 188 -6.33 -8.92 -9.70
C TYR A 188 -6.47 -8.45 -11.14
N SER A 189 -7.16 -9.22 -11.95
CA SER A 189 -7.35 -8.96 -13.37
C SER A 189 -8.77 -9.34 -13.80
N GLY A 190 -9.13 -9.03 -15.04
CA GLY A 190 -10.41 -9.37 -15.64
C GLY A 190 -11.27 -8.15 -15.95
N ASN A 191 -12.31 -8.39 -16.76
CA ASN A 191 -13.13 -7.29 -17.27
C ASN A 191 -13.99 -6.60 -16.20
N ALA A 192 -14.29 -7.28 -15.09
CA ALA A 192 -15.06 -6.69 -13.99
C ALA A 192 -14.33 -5.53 -13.28
N LEU A 193 -13.00 -5.42 -13.42
CA LEU A 193 -12.22 -4.35 -12.79
C LEU A 193 -12.08 -3.09 -13.66
N ARG A 194 -12.37 -3.18 -14.97
CA ARG A 194 -12.04 -2.11 -15.93
C ARG A 194 -12.67 -0.78 -15.61
N ASP A 195 -13.93 -0.80 -15.19
CA ASP A 195 -14.71 0.42 -14.92
C ASP A 195 -14.74 0.81 -13.43
N MET A 196 -13.96 0.11 -12.59
CA MET A 196 -13.88 0.43 -11.16
C MET A 196 -13.08 1.71 -10.92
N SER A 197 -13.59 2.56 -10.03
CA SER A 197 -12.87 3.73 -9.55
C SER A 197 -11.59 3.32 -8.80
N MET A 198 -10.65 4.25 -8.64
CA MET A 198 -9.43 3.98 -7.89
C MET A 198 -9.72 3.62 -6.44
N GLU A 199 -10.72 4.22 -5.82
CA GLU A 199 -11.15 3.92 -4.44
C GLU A 199 -11.65 2.47 -4.32
N SER A 200 -12.40 2.00 -5.32
CA SER A 200 -12.83 0.59 -5.38
C SER A 200 -11.65 -0.37 -5.53
N ARG A 201 -10.68 -0.03 -6.39
CA ARG A 201 -9.43 -0.81 -6.55
C ARG A 201 -8.58 -0.79 -5.29
N MET A 202 -8.51 0.36 -4.60
CA MET A 202 -7.83 0.49 -3.31
C MET A 202 -8.45 -0.42 -2.27
N THR A 203 -9.79 -0.51 -2.19
CA THR A 203 -10.49 -1.44 -1.29
C THR A 203 -10.08 -2.90 -1.54
N ILE A 204 -10.03 -3.33 -2.80
CA ILE A 204 -9.65 -4.71 -3.16
C ILE A 204 -8.20 -4.99 -2.77
N CYS A 205 -7.27 -4.10 -3.11
CA CYS A 205 -5.86 -4.29 -2.80
C CYS A 205 -5.58 -4.17 -1.29
N ASN A 206 -6.28 -3.26 -0.59
CA ASN A 206 -6.20 -3.10 0.85
C ASN A 206 -6.50 -4.41 1.58
N MET A 207 -7.63 -5.05 1.24
CA MET A 207 -8.09 -6.28 1.88
C MET A 207 -7.39 -7.56 1.39
N SER A 208 -6.36 -7.46 0.55
CA SER A 208 -5.54 -8.63 0.19
C SER A 208 -4.81 -9.22 1.39
N ILE A 209 -4.54 -8.40 2.41
CA ILE A 209 -3.87 -8.84 3.63
C ILE A 209 -4.76 -9.79 4.46
N GLU A 210 -6.07 -9.60 4.44
CA GLU A 210 -7.04 -10.48 5.11
C GLU A 210 -7.13 -11.85 4.44
N ALA A 211 -6.73 -11.97 3.17
CA ALA A 211 -6.52 -13.25 2.49
C ALA A 211 -5.13 -13.86 2.78
N GLY A 212 -4.33 -13.26 3.65
CA GLY A 212 -2.97 -13.69 3.99
C GLY A 212 -1.91 -13.34 2.94
N ALA A 213 -2.24 -12.54 1.92
CA ALA A 213 -1.31 -12.18 0.87
C ALA A 213 -0.27 -11.16 1.33
N ARG A 214 0.90 -11.16 0.69
CA ARG A 214 1.95 -10.16 0.91
C ARG A 214 1.58 -8.80 0.34
N ALA A 215 0.94 -8.79 -0.83
CA ALA A 215 0.48 -7.61 -1.54
C ALA A 215 -0.66 -7.98 -2.50
N GLY A 216 -1.46 -7.01 -2.88
CA GLY A 216 -2.42 -7.10 -3.96
C GLY A 216 -2.12 -6.03 -5.01
N MET A 217 -2.25 -6.34 -6.28
CA MET A 217 -1.91 -5.43 -7.37
C MET A 217 -3.00 -5.44 -8.44
N ILE A 218 -3.24 -4.28 -9.03
CA ILE A 218 -4.05 -4.11 -10.24
C ILE A 218 -3.19 -3.37 -11.25
N ALA A 219 -3.13 -3.88 -12.49
CA ALA A 219 -2.38 -3.24 -13.55
C ALA A 219 -2.87 -1.80 -13.79
N PRO A 220 -1.97 -0.82 -13.93
CA PRO A 220 -2.37 0.56 -14.17
C PRO A 220 -2.98 0.73 -15.56
N ASP A 221 -4.00 1.56 -15.67
CA ASP A 221 -4.71 1.89 -16.89
C ASP A 221 -5.08 3.39 -16.94
N ASP A 222 -5.89 3.79 -17.90
CA ASP A 222 -6.29 5.19 -18.08
C ASP A 222 -7.02 5.77 -16.86
N ILE A 223 -7.75 4.95 -16.07
CA ILE A 223 -8.38 5.39 -14.82
C ILE A 223 -7.29 5.73 -13.80
N THR A 224 -6.25 4.90 -13.69
CA THR A 224 -5.08 5.16 -12.83
C THR A 224 -4.35 6.43 -13.27
N PHE A 225 -4.12 6.61 -14.57
CA PHE A 225 -3.42 7.78 -15.09
C PHE A 225 -4.22 9.06 -14.86
N ASN A 226 -5.53 9.04 -15.12
CA ASN A 226 -6.42 10.18 -14.88
C ASN A 226 -6.48 10.56 -13.39
N TYR A 227 -6.46 9.58 -12.48
CA TYR A 227 -6.42 9.84 -11.05
C TYR A 227 -5.13 10.56 -10.62
N LEU A 228 -4.00 10.17 -11.20
CA LEU A 228 -2.68 10.72 -10.86
C LEU A 228 -2.36 12.05 -11.57
N TYR A 229 -3.08 12.35 -12.65
CA TYR A 229 -2.85 13.57 -13.41
C TYR A 229 -2.97 14.82 -12.54
N GLU A 230 -1.98 15.70 -12.65
CA GLU A 230 -1.88 16.95 -11.87
C GLU A 230 -1.75 16.81 -10.34
N LYS A 231 -1.65 15.61 -9.78
CA LYS A 231 -1.36 15.46 -8.35
C LYS A 231 -0.02 16.15 -7.99
N PRO A 232 0.09 16.71 -6.76
CA PRO A 232 1.25 17.54 -6.38
C PRO A 232 2.62 16.90 -6.60
N MET A 233 2.76 15.61 -6.29
CA MET A 233 4.01 14.84 -6.37
C MET A 233 4.10 13.93 -7.60
N ALA A 234 3.10 13.94 -8.48
CA ALA A 234 3.14 13.23 -9.74
C ALA A 234 4.08 13.92 -10.74
N PRO A 235 4.62 13.20 -11.73
CA PRO A 235 5.38 13.80 -12.82
C PRO A 235 4.62 14.92 -13.52
N LYS A 236 5.32 15.92 -14.06
CA LYS A 236 4.73 17.09 -14.71
C LYS A 236 5.26 17.23 -16.14
N ASN A 237 4.45 17.82 -17.01
CA ASN A 237 4.81 18.16 -18.38
C ASN A 237 5.41 16.96 -19.15
N GLU A 238 6.57 17.10 -19.75
CA GLU A 238 7.24 16.04 -20.51
C GLU A 238 7.54 14.78 -19.69
N ASP A 239 7.79 14.93 -18.38
CA ASP A 239 8.03 13.78 -17.51
C ASP A 239 6.75 12.99 -17.24
N TRP A 240 5.57 13.64 -17.30
CA TRP A 240 4.30 12.97 -17.29
C TRP A 240 4.12 12.05 -18.50
N ASP A 241 4.39 12.57 -19.69
CA ASP A 241 4.26 11.80 -20.93
C ASP A 241 5.22 10.59 -20.94
N LYS A 242 6.46 10.79 -20.50
CA LYS A 242 7.44 9.70 -20.36
C LYS A 242 6.95 8.66 -19.34
N ALA A 243 6.42 9.10 -18.20
CA ALA A 243 5.91 8.22 -17.16
C ALA A 243 4.73 7.39 -17.67
N VAL A 244 3.73 8.01 -18.28
CA VAL A 244 2.54 7.30 -18.83
C VAL A 244 2.97 6.29 -19.91
N ASN A 245 3.89 6.66 -20.79
CA ASN A 245 4.41 5.75 -21.82
C ASN A 245 5.07 4.51 -21.18
N TRP A 246 5.79 4.69 -20.09
CA TRP A 246 6.40 3.58 -19.35
C TRP A 246 5.34 2.79 -18.58
N TRP A 247 4.40 3.45 -17.88
CA TRP A 247 3.35 2.79 -17.11
C TRP A 247 2.45 1.88 -17.96
N LYS A 248 2.23 2.24 -19.22
CA LYS A 248 1.49 1.40 -20.19
C LYS A 248 2.20 0.08 -20.52
N THR A 249 3.46 -0.07 -20.18
CA THR A 249 4.23 -1.32 -20.37
C THR A 249 4.20 -2.25 -19.16
N LEU A 250 3.59 -1.83 -18.03
CA LEU A 250 3.60 -2.59 -16.78
C LEU A 250 2.57 -3.73 -16.68
N PRO A 251 1.42 -3.72 -17.41
CA PRO A 251 0.52 -4.87 -17.37
C PRO A 251 1.24 -6.17 -17.73
N SER A 252 0.82 -7.26 -17.09
CA SER A 252 1.40 -8.58 -17.31
C SER A 252 1.31 -8.99 -18.78
N ASP A 253 2.41 -9.59 -19.29
CA ASP A 253 2.51 -10.04 -20.67
C ASP A 253 1.50 -11.13 -21.00
N SER A 254 1.11 -11.21 -22.28
CA SER A 254 0.34 -12.34 -22.79
C SER A 254 1.11 -13.64 -22.56
N GLY A 255 0.51 -14.57 -21.81
CA GLY A 255 1.15 -15.84 -21.46
C GLY A 255 2.03 -15.78 -20.20
N ALA A 256 1.93 -14.73 -19.39
CA ALA A 256 2.54 -14.69 -18.05
C ALA A 256 2.14 -15.94 -17.23
N LYS A 257 3.10 -16.46 -16.48
CA LYS A 257 2.90 -17.68 -15.67
C LYS A 257 2.64 -17.30 -14.22
N PHE A 258 1.62 -17.88 -13.64
CA PHE A 258 1.26 -17.72 -12.24
C PHE A 258 1.41 -19.07 -11.51
N ASP A 259 1.82 -19.02 -10.25
CA ASP A 259 1.92 -20.19 -9.38
C ASP A 259 0.54 -20.70 -8.95
N LYS A 260 -0.43 -19.76 -8.81
CA LYS A 260 -1.84 -20.04 -8.50
C LYS A 260 -2.75 -19.20 -9.39
N ILE A 261 -3.87 -19.77 -9.82
CA ILE A 261 -4.91 -19.06 -10.57
C ILE A 261 -6.27 -19.35 -9.93
N VAL A 262 -7.05 -18.31 -9.72
CA VAL A 262 -8.44 -18.40 -9.22
C VAL A 262 -9.34 -17.59 -10.14
N ASP A 263 -10.34 -18.25 -10.70
CA ASP A 263 -11.37 -17.61 -11.52
C ASP A 263 -12.60 -17.27 -10.67
N ILE A 264 -13.04 -16.02 -10.79
CA ILE A 264 -14.22 -15.46 -10.13
C ILE A 264 -15.22 -15.04 -11.20
N ASP A 265 -16.42 -15.55 -11.09
CA ASP A 265 -17.56 -15.10 -11.88
C ASP A 265 -18.26 -13.95 -11.12
N ALA A 266 -18.08 -12.73 -11.58
CA ALA A 266 -18.62 -11.52 -10.95
C ALA A 266 -20.16 -11.52 -10.89
N THR A 267 -20.84 -12.25 -11.79
CA THR A 267 -22.30 -12.34 -11.80
C THR A 267 -22.88 -13.13 -10.62
N LYS A 268 -22.03 -13.88 -9.92
CA LYS A 268 -22.42 -14.66 -8.72
C LYS A 268 -22.14 -13.92 -7.41
N VAL A 269 -21.48 -12.78 -7.49
CA VAL A 269 -21.21 -11.96 -6.29
C VAL A 269 -22.48 -11.23 -5.89
N THR A 270 -22.85 -11.35 -4.64
CA THR A 270 -23.99 -10.65 -4.04
C THR A 270 -23.52 -9.74 -2.93
N GLN A 271 -24.40 -8.90 -2.39
CA GLN A 271 -24.10 -8.16 -1.18
C GLN A 271 -23.65 -9.13 -0.08
N THR A 272 -22.52 -8.86 0.52
CA THR A 272 -21.83 -9.76 1.46
C THR A 272 -21.60 -9.07 2.78
N ILE A 273 -21.95 -9.73 3.86
CA ILE A 273 -21.58 -9.32 5.21
C ILE A 273 -20.76 -10.44 5.86
N THR A 274 -19.88 -10.06 6.73
CA THR A 274 -19.17 -11.00 7.61
C THR A 274 -19.62 -10.81 9.05
N TRP A 275 -19.55 -11.88 9.81
CA TRP A 275 -19.77 -11.85 11.25
C TRP A 275 -18.75 -12.76 11.95
N GLY A 276 -18.69 -12.66 13.28
CA GLY A 276 -17.65 -13.38 14.00
C GLY A 276 -16.31 -12.65 13.96
N THR A 277 -15.22 -13.38 14.05
CA THR A 277 -13.86 -12.85 14.16
C THR A 277 -13.04 -12.99 12.88
N SER A 278 -13.58 -13.63 11.85
CA SER A 278 -12.88 -13.88 10.57
C SER A 278 -13.68 -13.36 9.39
N PRO A 279 -13.02 -12.67 8.43
CA PRO A 279 -13.67 -12.20 7.20
C PRO A 279 -14.00 -13.33 6.20
N GLU A 280 -13.70 -14.57 6.50
CA GLU A 280 -14.08 -15.75 5.69
C GLU A 280 -15.42 -16.36 6.11
N GLU A 281 -16.01 -15.92 7.25
CA GLU A 281 -17.28 -16.38 7.80
C GLU A 281 -18.49 -15.53 7.36
#